data_e26012356599868a86834574f4c3cb3a
#
_entry.id   e26012356599868a86834574f4c3cb3a
#
_cell.length_a   1.000
_cell.length_b   1.000
_cell.length_c   1.000
_cell.angle_alpha   90.00
_cell.angle_beta   90.00
_cell.angle_gamma   90.00
#
_symmetry.space_group_name_H-M   'P 1'
#
loop_
_entity.id
_entity.type
_entity.pdbx_description
1 polymer ?
#
loop_
_entity_poly.entity_id
_entity_poly.type
_entity_poly.pdbx_seq_one_letter_code
_entity_poly.pdbx_strand_id
1 'polypeptide(L)'
;MKIWSSKYRNHWVSPYVILTKICFWEKDEDRIYNLTDEPTNPYVRWVKILDPICTAWMKFLDFVHPRWNYVKLDYWDTWSFDHTLADIILPGLKQLKATKHGAPFTEDEDVPEYLRSYMAQPKENEWDTDSLHFMRWDWILDEEIWAFEQLVDEDAESQFFDHSECEPGRKPWDDKGYKKVKYNKEGHEAWQKRMDNGFRLFGKYYRCHWD
;
A
#
# COMPACT_ATOMS: atom_id res chain seq x y z
N MET A 1 -14.62 13.98 -6.91
CA MET A 1 -13.41 13.58 -7.67
C MET A 1 -13.70 12.46 -8.66
N LYS A 2 -13.03 12.44 -9.82
CA LYS A 2 -13.09 11.32 -10.77
C LYS A 2 -11.68 10.92 -11.16
N ILE A 3 -11.37 9.63 -11.00
CA ILE A 3 -10.08 9.06 -11.39
C ILE A 3 -10.30 8.07 -12.50
N TRP A 4 -9.56 8.25 -13.59
CA TRP A 4 -9.57 7.36 -14.73
C TRP A 4 -8.15 6.85 -14.95
N SER A 5 -7.99 5.55 -14.97
CA SER A 5 -6.73 4.93 -15.38
C SER A 5 -7.00 4.01 -16.55
N SER A 6 -6.04 3.90 -17.47
CA SER A 6 -6.18 3.01 -18.60
C SER A 6 -6.41 1.57 -18.13
N LYS A 7 -7.32 0.87 -18.84
CA LYS A 7 -7.68 -0.52 -18.52
C LYS A 7 -6.49 -1.47 -18.59
N TYR A 8 -5.55 -1.18 -19.49
CA TYR A 8 -4.37 -1.98 -19.75
C TYR A 8 -3.14 -1.28 -19.16
N ARG A 9 -2.90 -1.45 -17.87
CA ARG A 9 -1.73 -0.88 -17.20
C ARG A 9 -0.46 -1.67 -17.45
N ASN A 10 -0.59 -2.96 -17.67
CA ASN A 10 0.52 -3.85 -17.83
C ASN A 10 0.39 -4.64 -19.13
N HIS A 11 1.10 -4.18 -20.16
CA HIS A 11 1.19 -4.83 -21.47
C HIS A 11 2.43 -5.72 -21.55
N TRP A 12 3.00 -6.08 -20.41
CA TRP A 12 4.24 -6.82 -20.38
C TRP A 12 4.05 -8.22 -20.96
N VAL A 13 4.78 -8.47 -22.05
CA VAL A 13 4.87 -9.78 -22.71
C VAL A 13 6.34 -10.13 -22.80
N SER A 14 6.74 -11.23 -22.22
CA SER A 14 8.12 -11.68 -22.15
C SER A 14 8.30 -13.00 -22.91
N PRO A 15 9.43 -13.17 -23.64
CA PRO A 15 9.81 -14.45 -24.24
C PRO A 15 9.81 -15.59 -23.23
N TYR A 16 10.25 -15.31 -22.00
CA TYR A 16 10.32 -16.29 -20.92
C TYR A 16 8.92 -16.80 -20.52
N VAL A 17 7.97 -15.91 -20.32
CA VAL A 17 6.58 -16.28 -20.00
C VAL A 17 5.92 -17.07 -21.13
N ILE A 18 6.27 -16.76 -22.38
CA ILE A 18 5.77 -17.53 -23.52
C ILE A 18 6.39 -18.93 -23.52
N LEU A 19 7.68 -19.04 -23.30
CA LEU A 19 8.40 -20.32 -23.30
C LEU A 19 7.94 -21.21 -22.14
N THR A 20 7.76 -20.68 -20.93
CA THR A 20 7.26 -21.46 -19.79
C THR A 20 5.86 -22.05 -20.06
N LYS A 21 5.00 -21.33 -20.78
CA LYS A 21 3.67 -21.82 -21.14
C LYS A 21 3.69 -22.84 -22.30
N ILE A 22 4.60 -22.68 -23.26
CA ILE A 22 4.69 -23.58 -24.41
C ILE A 22 5.47 -24.84 -24.06
N CYS A 23 6.57 -24.70 -23.32
CA CYS A 23 7.46 -25.79 -22.94
C CYS A 23 7.02 -26.44 -21.62
N PHE A 24 5.74 -26.81 -21.52
CA PHE A 24 5.14 -27.41 -20.31
C PHE A 24 5.80 -28.72 -19.86
N TRP A 25 6.66 -29.31 -20.68
CA TRP A 25 7.46 -30.49 -20.36
C TRP A 25 8.75 -30.16 -19.59
N GLU A 26 9.21 -28.89 -19.62
CA GLU A 26 10.33 -28.44 -18.83
C GLU A 26 9.88 -28.19 -17.39
N LYS A 27 10.42 -29.00 -16.46
CA LYS A 27 10.07 -28.91 -15.05
C LYS A 27 10.94 -27.93 -14.28
N ASP A 28 12.09 -27.64 -14.82
CA ASP A 28 13.04 -26.69 -14.25
C ASP A 28 12.90 -25.34 -14.98
N GLU A 29 12.09 -24.47 -14.43
CA GLU A 29 11.84 -23.14 -14.99
C GLU A 29 13.11 -22.28 -14.99
N ASP A 30 14.06 -22.52 -14.06
CA ASP A 30 15.32 -21.79 -13.99
C ASP A 30 16.15 -21.97 -15.27
N ARG A 31 16.03 -23.09 -15.98
CA ARG A 31 16.69 -23.29 -17.28
C ARG A 31 16.16 -22.34 -18.37
N ILE A 32 14.95 -21.85 -18.24
CA ILE A 32 14.36 -20.87 -19.16
C ILE A 32 14.75 -19.46 -18.75
N TYR A 33 14.81 -19.17 -17.44
CA TYR A 33 15.10 -17.83 -16.91
C TYR A 33 16.60 -17.52 -16.83
N ASN A 34 17.43 -18.50 -16.46
CA ASN A 34 18.89 -18.33 -16.26
C ASN A 34 19.68 -18.70 -17.51
N LEU A 35 19.50 -17.91 -18.58
CA LEU A 35 20.17 -18.17 -19.88
C LEU A 35 21.65 -17.81 -19.93
N THR A 36 22.18 -17.15 -18.92
CA THR A 36 23.50 -16.55 -18.92
C THR A 36 24.62 -17.56 -18.73
N ASP A 37 24.39 -18.70 -18.12
CA ASP A 37 25.44 -19.59 -17.64
C ASP A 37 25.69 -20.79 -18.57
N GLU A 38 24.80 -21.07 -19.53
CA GLU A 38 24.94 -22.17 -20.46
C GLU A 38 24.71 -21.72 -21.92
N PRO A 39 25.77 -21.39 -22.69
CA PRO A 39 25.65 -21.00 -24.12
C PRO A 39 25.05 -22.12 -25.00
N THR A 40 25.05 -23.36 -24.51
CA THR A 40 24.44 -24.54 -25.18
C THR A 40 22.95 -24.71 -24.90
N ASN A 41 22.38 -23.89 -24.01
CA ASN A 41 20.97 -23.98 -23.67
C ASN A 41 20.08 -23.68 -24.90
N PRO A 42 19.20 -24.63 -25.34
CA PRO A 42 18.40 -24.46 -26.54
C PRO A 42 17.42 -23.28 -26.45
N TYR A 43 17.01 -22.87 -25.24
CA TYR A 43 16.07 -21.75 -25.03
C TYR A 43 16.69 -20.39 -25.38
N VAL A 44 18.01 -20.23 -25.30
CA VAL A 44 18.71 -18.98 -25.71
C VAL A 44 18.34 -18.56 -27.13
N ARG A 45 18.30 -19.54 -28.05
CA ARG A 45 17.94 -19.26 -29.45
C ARG A 45 16.49 -18.82 -29.59
N TRP A 46 15.59 -19.47 -28.87
CA TRP A 46 14.17 -19.13 -28.89
C TRP A 46 13.90 -17.76 -28.27
N VAL A 47 14.56 -17.43 -27.17
CA VAL A 47 14.45 -16.10 -26.56
C VAL A 47 14.91 -15.01 -27.53
N LYS A 48 16.04 -15.18 -28.20
CA LYS A 48 16.53 -14.21 -29.20
C LYS A 48 15.58 -14.00 -30.39
N ILE A 49 14.82 -15.02 -30.77
CA ILE A 49 13.81 -14.92 -31.83
C ILE A 49 12.53 -14.24 -31.32
N LEU A 50 12.09 -14.59 -30.11
CA LEU A 50 10.83 -14.10 -29.53
C LEU A 50 10.95 -12.67 -28.99
N ASP A 51 12.11 -12.24 -28.52
CA ASP A 51 12.31 -10.93 -27.91
C ASP A 51 11.92 -9.75 -28.81
N PRO A 52 12.38 -9.67 -30.09
CA PRO A 52 11.94 -8.59 -30.97
C PRO A 52 10.43 -8.66 -31.28
N ILE A 53 9.85 -9.85 -31.30
CA ILE A 53 8.41 -10.04 -31.54
C ILE A 53 7.62 -9.53 -30.32
N CYS A 54 8.03 -9.92 -29.11
CA CYS A 54 7.42 -9.44 -27.87
C CYS A 54 7.54 -7.92 -27.75
N THR A 55 8.72 -7.38 -28.06
CA THR A 55 8.96 -5.93 -28.05
C THR A 55 8.08 -5.18 -29.05
N ALA A 56 7.95 -5.68 -30.26
CA ALA A 56 7.07 -5.09 -31.28
C ALA A 56 5.60 -5.16 -30.85
N TRP A 57 5.19 -6.28 -30.28
CA TRP A 57 3.84 -6.47 -29.75
C TRP A 57 3.54 -5.53 -28.58
N MET A 58 4.45 -5.38 -27.63
CA MET A 58 4.29 -4.42 -26.52
C MET A 58 4.16 -2.99 -27.04
N LYS A 59 5.00 -2.57 -28.01
CA LYS A 59 4.89 -1.23 -28.62
C LYS A 59 3.56 -1.02 -29.34
N PHE A 60 3.06 -2.06 -30.02
CA PHE A 60 1.72 -2.01 -30.64
C PHE A 60 0.62 -1.87 -29.59
N LEU A 61 0.67 -2.64 -28.51
CA LEU A 61 -0.30 -2.54 -27.42
C LEU A 61 -0.23 -1.19 -26.71
N ASP A 62 0.96 -0.63 -26.47
CA ASP A 62 1.13 0.70 -25.89
C ASP A 62 0.58 1.81 -26.81
N PHE A 63 0.65 1.61 -28.13
CA PHE A 63 0.06 2.53 -29.10
C PHE A 63 -1.48 2.46 -29.11
N VAL A 64 -2.04 1.24 -29.11
CA VAL A 64 -3.50 1.02 -29.14
C VAL A 64 -4.15 1.32 -27.78
N HIS A 65 -3.41 1.04 -26.70
CA HIS A 65 -3.86 1.22 -25.32
C HIS A 65 -2.83 2.08 -24.54
N PRO A 66 -2.75 3.38 -24.84
CA PRO A 66 -1.78 4.25 -24.19
C PRO A 66 -2.01 4.26 -22.68
N ARG A 67 -0.91 4.20 -21.93
CA ARG A 67 -0.94 4.36 -20.48
C ARG A 67 -1.18 5.82 -20.16
N TRP A 68 -2.35 6.11 -19.69
CA TRP A 68 -2.69 7.45 -19.23
C TRP A 68 -3.46 7.39 -17.91
N ASN A 69 -3.23 8.38 -17.10
CA ASN A 69 -3.99 8.62 -15.89
C ASN A 69 -4.59 10.01 -16.02
N TYR A 70 -5.86 10.11 -15.73
CA TYR A 70 -6.56 11.37 -15.69
C TYR A 70 -7.26 11.50 -14.34
N VAL A 71 -6.96 12.60 -13.65
CA VAL A 71 -7.59 12.95 -12.38
C VAL A 71 -8.31 14.26 -12.57
N LYS A 72 -9.61 14.27 -12.39
CA LYS A 72 -10.42 15.48 -12.36
C LYS A 72 -10.81 15.78 -10.94
N LEU A 73 -10.36 16.92 -10.46
CA LEU A 73 -10.76 17.51 -9.18
C LEU A 73 -11.70 18.66 -9.44
N ASP A 74 -12.78 18.73 -8.68
CA ASP A 74 -13.68 19.87 -8.65
C ASP A 74 -13.39 20.72 -7.41
N TYR A 75 -13.94 21.95 -7.35
CA TYR A 75 -13.75 22.85 -6.21
C TYR A 75 -14.15 22.20 -4.87
N TRP A 76 -15.21 21.43 -4.87
CA TRP A 76 -15.70 20.75 -3.66
C TRP A 76 -14.76 19.65 -3.16
N ASP A 77 -14.03 19.01 -4.03
CA ASP A 77 -13.05 17.97 -3.67
C ASP A 77 -11.85 18.56 -2.88
N THR A 78 -11.64 19.88 -2.99
CA THR A 78 -10.55 20.56 -2.29
C THR A 78 -10.99 21.17 -0.95
N TRP A 79 -12.27 21.19 -0.66
CA TRP A 79 -12.79 21.69 0.62
C TRP A 79 -12.31 20.85 1.82
N SER A 80 -12.36 19.52 1.68
CA SER A 80 -11.78 18.55 2.60
C SER A 80 -10.84 17.65 1.82
N PHE A 81 -9.69 18.22 1.40
CA PHE A 81 -8.79 17.55 0.47
C PHE A 81 -8.11 16.32 1.09
N ASP A 82 -7.89 16.33 2.39
CA ASP A 82 -7.42 15.23 3.20
C ASP A 82 -8.34 13.99 3.07
N HIS A 83 -9.65 14.15 3.24
CA HIS A 83 -10.63 13.08 3.05
C HIS A 83 -10.68 12.61 1.60
N THR A 84 -10.64 13.53 0.63
CA THR A 84 -10.60 13.20 -0.78
C THR A 84 -9.37 12.34 -1.14
N LEU A 85 -8.22 12.63 -0.54
CA LEU A 85 -7.01 11.83 -0.73
C LEU A 85 -7.08 10.50 -0.01
N ALA A 86 -7.67 10.45 1.18
CA ALA A 86 -7.81 9.24 1.97
C ALA A 86 -8.58 8.13 1.22
N ASP A 87 -9.63 8.49 0.49
CA ASP A 87 -10.39 7.57 -0.37
C ASP A 87 -9.54 6.87 -1.46
N ILE A 88 -8.40 7.47 -1.83
CA ILE A 88 -7.47 6.89 -2.80
C ILE A 88 -6.35 6.13 -2.09
N ILE A 89 -5.80 6.72 -1.02
CA ILE A 89 -4.63 6.20 -0.32
C ILE A 89 -4.98 4.92 0.43
N LEU A 90 -6.08 4.92 1.17
CA LEU A 90 -6.48 3.77 2.00
C LEU A 90 -6.62 2.46 1.22
N PRO A 91 -7.37 2.37 0.11
CA PRO A 91 -7.43 1.14 -0.67
C PRO A 91 -6.07 0.78 -1.29
N GLY A 92 -5.24 1.78 -1.61
CA GLY A 92 -3.88 1.57 -2.11
C GLY A 92 -2.98 0.90 -1.07
N LEU A 93 -2.97 1.40 0.16
CA LEU A 93 -2.20 0.81 1.27
C LEU A 93 -2.68 -0.62 1.60
N LYS A 94 -3.99 -0.84 1.65
CA LYS A 94 -4.56 -2.18 1.87
C LYS A 94 -4.14 -3.17 0.78
N GLN A 95 -4.16 -2.74 -0.49
CA GLN A 95 -3.72 -3.56 -1.61
C GLN A 95 -2.22 -3.84 -1.53
N LEU A 96 -1.40 -2.81 -1.26
CA LEU A 96 0.05 -2.97 -1.09
C LEU A 96 0.36 -3.97 0.01
N LYS A 97 -0.26 -3.83 1.18
CA LYS A 97 -0.06 -4.76 2.30
C LYS A 97 -0.40 -6.20 1.92
N ALA A 98 -1.48 -6.41 1.15
CA ALA A 98 -1.93 -7.73 0.75
C ALA A 98 -1.03 -8.43 -0.29
N THR A 99 -0.32 -7.66 -1.12
CA THR A 99 0.43 -8.19 -2.28
C THR A 99 1.92 -7.97 -2.24
N LYS A 100 2.44 -7.23 -1.28
CA LYS A 100 3.87 -6.91 -1.20
C LYS A 100 4.77 -8.15 -1.11
N HIS A 101 5.87 -8.13 -1.81
CA HIS A 101 6.92 -9.14 -1.79
C HIS A 101 8.17 -8.67 -1.04
N GLY A 102 8.34 -7.36 -0.91
CA GLY A 102 9.48 -6.72 -0.26
C GLY A 102 9.10 -5.92 0.99
N ALA A 103 10.12 -5.50 1.73
CA ALA A 103 10.00 -4.56 2.83
C ALA A 103 11.19 -3.59 2.83
N PRO A 104 10.98 -2.29 3.02
CA PRO A 104 12.07 -1.33 3.18
C PRO A 104 12.74 -1.48 4.53
N PHE A 105 13.94 -0.92 4.66
CA PHE A 105 14.56 -0.73 5.98
C PHE A 105 13.77 0.33 6.76
N THR A 106 13.45 -0.02 8.00
CA THR A 106 12.69 0.82 8.91
C THR A 106 13.54 1.18 10.12
N GLU A 107 13.30 2.32 10.75
CA GLU A 107 14.02 2.74 11.94
C GLU A 107 13.37 2.15 13.19
N ASP A 108 14.20 1.76 14.17
CA ASP A 108 13.76 1.17 15.43
C ASP A 108 12.87 2.12 16.26
N GLU A 109 13.03 3.42 16.08
CA GLU A 109 12.24 4.45 16.76
C GLU A 109 10.77 4.50 16.28
N ASP A 110 10.51 4.01 15.08
CA ASP A 110 9.19 4.05 14.47
C ASP A 110 8.32 2.83 14.80
N VAL A 111 8.89 1.86 15.48
CA VAL A 111 8.20 0.61 15.83
C VAL A 111 8.22 0.37 17.33
N PRO A 112 7.25 -0.41 17.86
CA PRO A 112 7.24 -0.75 19.27
C PRO A 112 8.48 -1.58 19.66
N GLU A 113 8.82 -1.56 20.94
CA GLU A 113 10.04 -2.15 21.46
C GLU A 113 10.26 -3.60 21.05
N TYR A 114 9.20 -4.41 21.05
CA TYR A 114 9.27 -5.83 20.70
C TYR A 114 9.57 -6.12 19.22
N LEU A 115 9.52 -5.12 18.36
CA LEU A 115 9.86 -5.23 16.92
C LEU A 115 11.24 -4.63 16.59
N ARG A 116 11.91 -3.99 17.54
CA ARG A 116 13.19 -3.33 17.29
C ARG A 116 14.29 -4.33 16.93
N SER A 117 15.28 -3.86 16.20
CA SER A 117 16.35 -4.70 15.64
C SER A 117 17.11 -5.51 16.68
N TYR A 118 17.32 -4.94 17.88
CA TYR A 118 18.00 -5.61 18.99
C TYR A 118 17.18 -6.74 19.66
N MET A 119 15.88 -6.84 19.36
CA MET A 119 15.00 -7.94 19.78
C MET A 119 15.00 -9.11 18.80
N ALA A 120 15.57 -8.91 17.61
CA ALA A 120 15.65 -9.93 16.59
C ALA A 120 16.66 -11.03 16.95
N GLN A 121 16.45 -12.23 16.42
CA GLN A 121 17.42 -13.31 16.53
C GLN A 121 18.72 -12.95 15.77
N PRO A 122 19.88 -13.48 16.20
CA PRO A 122 21.12 -13.29 15.48
C PRO A 122 20.99 -13.69 14.01
N LYS A 123 21.55 -12.89 13.12
CA LYS A 123 21.56 -13.16 11.67
C LYS A 123 22.51 -14.32 11.36
N GLU A 124 22.13 -15.13 10.36
CA GLU A 124 23.02 -16.18 9.85
C GLU A 124 24.17 -15.58 9.06
N ASN A 125 23.89 -14.53 8.25
CA ASN A 125 24.88 -13.80 7.48
C ASN A 125 24.72 -12.29 7.70
N GLU A 126 25.81 -11.54 7.58
CA GLU A 126 25.80 -10.08 7.79
C GLU A 126 24.90 -9.32 6.80
N TRP A 127 24.77 -9.84 5.58
CA TRP A 127 23.96 -9.24 4.51
C TRP A 127 22.45 -9.59 4.59
N ASP A 128 22.08 -10.54 5.43
CA ASP A 128 20.67 -10.92 5.58
C ASP A 128 19.90 -9.85 6.34
N THR A 129 18.61 -9.74 6.06
CA THR A 129 17.69 -9.00 6.93
C THR A 129 17.47 -9.79 8.21
N ASP A 130 17.21 -9.09 9.31
CA ASP A 130 16.89 -9.77 10.57
C ASP A 130 15.47 -10.39 10.54
N SER A 131 15.19 -11.29 11.48
CA SER A 131 13.95 -12.06 11.56
C SER A 131 12.68 -11.20 11.75
N LEU A 132 12.82 -9.94 12.19
CA LEU A 132 11.71 -9.01 12.44
C LEU A 132 11.53 -7.97 11.31
N HIS A 133 12.38 -8.00 10.27
CA HIS A 133 12.40 -7.01 9.21
C HIS A 133 11.02 -6.80 8.55
N PHE A 134 10.39 -7.87 8.09
CA PHE A 134 9.06 -7.81 7.46
C PHE A 134 7.97 -7.42 8.46
N MET A 135 8.06 -7.88 9.70
CA MET A 135 7.08 -7.58 10.75
C MET A 135 7.06 -6.10 11.11
N ARG A 136 8.22 -5.41 11.06
CA ARG A 136 8.30 -3.96 11.25
C ARG A 136 7.53 -3.22 10.15
N TRP A 137 7.73 -3.62 8.90
CA TRP A 137 7.01 -3.00 7.78
C TRP A 137 5.51 -3.29 7.84
N ASP A 138 5.11 -4.51 8.20
CA ASP A 138 3.70 -4.85 8.39
C ASP A 138 3.05 -3.98 9.46
N TRP A 139 3.73 -3.75 10.58
CA TRP A 139 3.24 -2.91 11.65
C TRP A 139 3.09 -1.44 11.22
N ILE A 140 4.08 -0.90 10.49
CA ILE A 140 4.01 0.47 9.95
C ILE A 140 2.81 0.62 9.01
N LEU A 141 2.62 -0.30 8.07
CA LEU A 141 1.48 -0.28 7.18
C LEU A 141 0.15 -0.39 7.95
N ASP A 142 0.11 -1.14 9.06
CA ASP A 142 -1.09 -1.23 9.89
C ASP A 142 -1.42 0.10 10.59
N GLU A 143 -0.42 0.81 11.10
CA GLU A 143 -0.62 2.12 11.72
C GLU A 143 -1.05 3.18 10.68
N GLU A 144 -0.46 3.13 9.49
CA GLU A 144 -0.87 4.00 8.39
C GLU A 144 -2.31 3.71 7.95
N ILE A 145 -2.65 2.44 7.70
CA ILE A 145 -4.01 2.02 7.33
C ILE A 145 -5.00 2.44 8.40
N TRP A 146 -4.69 2.19 9.67
CA TRP A 146 -5.55 2.56 10.78
C TRP A 146 -5.81 4.08 10.81
N ALA A 147 -4.78 4.92 10.62
CA ALA A 147 -4.93 6.37 10.61
C ALA A 147 -5.86 6.85 9.48
N PHE A 148 -5.69 6.29 8.27
CA PHE A 148 -6.58 6.61 7.14
C PHE A 148 -7.99 6.04 7.32
N GLU A 149 -8.17 4.90 7.98
CA GLU A 149 -9.49 4.36 8.34
C GLU A 149 -10.23 5.30 9.29
N GLN A 150 -9.52 5.82 10.31
CA GLN A 150 -10.11 6.79 11.22
C GLN A 150 -10.51 8.10 10.53
N LEU A 151 -9.73 8.55 9.53
CA LEU A 151 -10.02 9.76 8.78
C LEU A 151 -11.24 9.59 7.86
N VAL A 152 -11.41 8.41 7.25
CA VAL A 152 -12.55 8.13 6.34
C VAL A 152 -13.84 7.87 7.09
N ASP A 153 -13.76 7.40 8.32
CA ASP A 153 -14.94 7.15 9.17
C ASP A 153 -15.44 8.45 9.79
N GLU A 154 -16.50 9.00 9.23
CA GLU A 154 -17.14 10.25 9.70
C GLU A 154 -17.62 10.16 11.16
N ASP A 155 -17.87 8.96 11.66
CA ASP A 155 -18.37 8.72 13.02
C ASP A 155 -17.27 8.35 14.02
N ALA A 156 -16.00 8.22 13.57
CA ALA A 156 -14.88 7.77 14.40
C ALA A 156 -14.70 8.60 15.68
N GLU A 157 -14.90 9.91 15.61
CA GLU A 157 -14.76 10.82 16.74
C GLU A 157 -15.93 10.72 17.72
N SER A 158 -17.12 10.25 17.27
CA SER A 158 -18.34 10.18 18.08
C SER A 158 -18.18 9.29 19.32
N GLN A 159 -17.29 8.30 19.28
CA GLN A 159 -17.00 7.38 20.40
C GLN A 159 -16.51 8.09 21.67
N PHE A 160 -15.99 9.32 21.56
CA PHE A 160 -15.49 10.09 22.70
C PHE A 160 -16.54 10.98 23.35
N PHE A 161 -17.75 11.03 22.79
CA PHE A 161 -18.85 11.84 23.28
C PHE A 161 -20.01 10.94 23.76
N ASP A 162 -20.27 10.93 25.06
CA ASP A 162 -21.41 10.19 25.65
C ASP A 162 -22.63 11.10 25.73
N HIS A 163 -23.62 10.78 24.92
CA HIS A 163 -24.90 11.48 24.83
C HIS A 163 -26.03 10.82 25.66
N SER A 164 -25.74 9.81 26.48
CA SER A 164 -26.75 9.00 27.19
C SER A 164 -27.63 9.82 28.14
N GLU A 165 -27.10 10.92 28.67
CA GLU A 165 -27.86 11.83 29.58
C GLU A 165 -28.59 12.96 28.83
N CYS A 166 -28.53 13.01 27.51
CA CYS A 166 -29.19 14.00 26.70
C CYS A 166 -30.68 13.63 26.51
N GLU A 167 -31.57 14.62 26.60
CA GLU A 167 -33.00 14.40 26.36
C GLU A 167 -33.27 14.03 24.90
N PRO A 168 -34.09 12.99 24.61
CA PRO A 168 -34.43 12.60 23.24
C PRO A 168 -35.04 13.78 22.46
N GLY A 169 -34.55 14.00 21.23
CA GLY A 169 -35.07 15.03 20.32
C GLY A 169 -34.51 16.45 20.52
N ARG A 170 -33.60 16.67 21.48
CA ARG A 170 -32.85 17.93 21.57
C ARG A 170 -31.65 17.91 20.61
N LYS A 171 -31.46 19.06 19.95
CA LYS A 171 -30.33 19.23 19.02
C LYS A 171 -29.03 19.49 19.79
N PRO A 172 -27.87 19.03 19.35
CA PRO A 172 -26.57 19.18 20.05
C PRO A 172 -26.19 20.63 20.37
N TRP A 173 -26.68 21.59 19.61
CA TRP A 173 -26.42 23.03 19.78
C TRP A 173 -27.41 23.76 20.73
N ASP A 174 -28.33 23.03 21.37
CA ASP A 174 -29.15 23.61 22.43
C ASP A 174 -28.30 23.71 23.71
N ASP A 175 -28.02 24.93 24.17
CA ASP A 175 -27.13 25.22 25.32
C ASP A 175 -27.39 24.35 26.56
N LYS A 176 -28.63 23.91 26.78
CA LYS A 176 -28.99 23.02 27.89
C LYS A 176 -28.66 21.55 27.60
N GLY A 177 -28.68 21.13 26.34
CA GLY A 177 -28.31 19.76 25.93
C GLY A 177 -26.80 19.56 25.94
N TYR A 178 -26.02 20.53 25.47
CA TYR A 178 -24.60 20.45 25.39
C TYR A 178 -23.88 20.23 26.74
N LYS A 179 -24.43 20.80 27.82
CA LYS A 179 -23.87 20.64 29.17
C LYS A 179 -24.00 19.23 29.75
N LYS A 180 -24.75 18.33 29.11
CA LYS A 180 -24.94 16.94 29.56
C LYS A 180 -24.11 15.94 28.76
N VAL A 181 -23.41 16.37 27.70
CA VAL A 181 -22.52 15.52 26.95
C VAL A 181 -21.24 15.27 27.76
N LYS A 182 -20.94 14.02 28.02
CA LYS A 182 -19.66 13.65 28.65
C LYS A 182 -18.62 13.43 27.58
N TYR A 183 -17.50 14.11 27.74
CA TYR A 183 -16.38 14.03 26.79
C TYR A 183 -15.19 13.31 27.39
N ASN A 184 -14.75 12.22 26.75
CA ASN A 184 -13.56 11.49 27.10
C ASN A 184 -12.33 12.15 26.47
N LYS A 185 -11.82 13.19 27.12
CA LYS A 185 -10.69 13.99 26.63
C LYS A 185 -9.42 13.15 26.50
N GLU A 186 -9.08 12.33 27.48
CA GLU A 186 -7.84 11.54 27.48
C GLU A 186 -7.85 10.49 26.35
N GLY A 187 -9.00 9.81 26.16
CA GLY A 187 -9.15 8.86 25.06
C GLY A 187 -9.04 9.52 23.69
N HIS A 188 -9.65 10.71 23.54
CA HIS A 188 -9.58 11.48 22.29
C HIS A 188 -8.17 11.97 21.99
N GLU A 189 -7.44 12.51 22.97
CA GLU A 189 -6.05 12.94 22.80
C GLU A 189 -5.13 11.75 22.42
N ALA A 190 -5.33 10.58 23.04
CA ALA A 190 -4.56 9.37 22.70
C ALA A 190 -4.86 8.90 21.27
N TRP A 191 -6.12 8.92 20.87
CA TRP A 191 -6.57 8.59 19.52
C TRP A 191 -5.99 9.53 18.47
N GLN A 192 -6.07 10.85 18.68
CA GLN A 192 -5.46 11.85 17.78
C GLN A 192 -3.97 11.66 17.66
N LYS A 193 -3.27 11.45 18.78
CA LYS A 193 -1.82 11.23 18.78
C LYS A 193 -1.42 9.99 17.97
N ARG A 194 -2.20 8.91 18.05
CA ARG A 194 -1.95 7.71 17.24
C ARG A 194 -2.20 7.99 15.76
N MET A 195 -3.26 8.72 15.42
CA MET A 195 -3.57 9.09 14.04
C MET A 195 -2.47 9.98 13.44
N ASP A 196 -2.00 10.98 14.19
CA ASP A 196 -0.88 11.85 13.80
C ASP A 196 0.41 11.03 13.57
N ASN A 197 0.64 10.00 14.41
CA ASN A 197 1.78 9.11 14.21
C ASN A 197 1.63 8.28 12.93
N GLY A 198 0.46 7.77 12.58
CA GLY A 198 0.21 7.06 11.32
C GLY A 198 0.48 7.95 10.11
N PHE A 199 0.00 9.21 10.12
CA PHE A 199 0.31 10.17 9.05
C PHE A 199 1.79 10.54 8.99
N ARG A 200 2.46 10.65 10.13
CA ARG A 200 3.91 10.87 10.19
C ARG A 200 4.67 9.71 9.55
N LEU A 201 4.29 8.45 9.85
CA LEU A 201 4.87 7.25 9.26
C LEU A 201 4.64 7.23 7.75
N PHE A 202 3.40 7.47 7.29
CA PHE A 202 3.08 7.56 5.88
C PHE A 202 3.94 8.60 5.17
N GLY A 203 4.11 9.81 5.72
CA GLY A 203 4.97 10.83 5.15
C GLY A 203 6.45 10.43 5.13
N LYS A 204 6.95 9.80 6.20
CA LYS A 204 8.34 9.34 6.32
C LYS A 204 8.66 8.26 5.31
N TYR A 205 7.78 7.26 5.17
CA TYR A 205 7.97 6.11 4.30
C TYR A 205 7.29 6.25 2.94
N TYR A 206 6.81 7.44 2.57
CA TYR A 206 6.07 7.68 1.33
C TYR A 206 6.73 7.09 0.08
N ARG A 207 8.06 7.19 -0.02
CA ARG A 207 8.82 6.66 -1.16
C ARG A 207 9.09 5.16 -1.11
N CYS A 208 8.67 4.51 -0.03
CA CYS A 208 8.84 3.09 0.21
C CYS A 208 7.56 2.29 -0.07
N HIS A 209 6.45 2.96 -0.44
CA HIS A 209 5.18 2.30 -0.80
C HIS A 209 5.23 1.77 -2.24
N TRP A 210 6.07 0.77 -2.45
CA TRP A 210 6.22 0.04 -3.73
C TRP A 210 6.40 -1.46 -3.47
N ASP A 211 6.16 -2.29 -4.50
CA ASP A 211 6.34 -3.74 -4.49
C ASP A 211 7.29 -4.19 -5.61
#